data_71493e6965aaaa31f09b08768a11f3d0
#
_entry.id   71493e6965aaaa31f09b08768a11f3d0
#
_cell.length_a   1.000
_cell.length_b   1.000
_cell.length_c   1.000
_cell.angle_alpha   90.00
_cell.angle_beta   90.00
_cell.angle_gamma   90.00
#
_symmetry.space_group_name_H-M   'P 1'
#
loop_
_entity.id
_entity.type
_entity.pdbx_description
1 polymer ?
#
loop_
_entity_poly.entity_id
_entity_poly.type
_entity_poly.pdbx_seq_one_letter_code
_entity_poly.pdbx_strand_id
1 'polypeptide(L)'
;MIANPAIEQMSREDMSALQLKKLKKQMHWAMEKSAFYYRKFTGIGLSSQSIQSLEDLQKLPLTTSEEIDNTTVYNLLTLPLSAVLRISRIGFSKPVIKMYTNGDLAYQIEMMTRVMVAQGVHGATVVGLLGEASDSRLMDVQYALENMGVTVILLGNNQESIKDLITTCHIDVLISDFKQVTQLVVMLQASGISADDLFLPKIICMEEGLQNPNHYYIQQRLKAKTTTLYNSPAMGCGGIMFPCSEGSGYHVQEDYFYPEILEYGTDKLITEPHKVGELVLTALAAEAMPIFRYRTGQAVMRLDDACPCGRTLMRLASPTEYAGVVWQAVQGK
;
A
#
# COMPACT_ATOMS: atom_id res chain seq x y z
N MET A 1 12.58 13.68 -1.39
CA MET A 1 13.62 12.96 -0.60
C MET A 1 13.48 11.45 -0.82
N ILE A 2 14.55 10.68 -0.59
CA ILE A 2 14.63 9.21 -0.75
C ILE A 2 15.15 8.64 0.56
N ALA A 3 14.45 7.62 1.10
CA ALA A 3 14.79 7.02 2.38
C ALA A 3 15.85 5.92 2.24
N ASN A 4 15.71 5.09 1.21
CA ASN A 4 16.59 3.96 0.94
C ASN A 4 17.10 4.00 -0.51
N PRO A 5 18.14 4.82 -0.82
CA PRO A 5 18.65 4.95 -2.19
C PRO A 5 19.12 3.62 -2.80
N ALA A 6 19.65 2.70 -1.99
CA ALA A 6 20.11 1.41 -2.47
C ALA A 6 18.99 0.56 -3.11
N ILE A 7 17.76 0.75 -2.69
CA ILE A 7 16.56 0.09 -3.23
C ILE A 7 15.79 1.02 -4.17
N GLU A 8 15.48 2.24 -3.71
CA GLU A 8 14.59 3.14 -4.44
C GLU A 8 15.21 3.71 -5.73
N GLN A 9 16.52 3.60 -5.89
CA GLN A 9 17.29 3.99 -7.09
C GLN A 9 18.08 2.82 -7.70
N MET A 10 17.72 1.59 -7.33
CA MET A 10 18.36 0.37 -7.84
C MET A 10 18.15 0.25 -9.35
N SER A 11 19.16 -0.28 -10.08
CA SER A 11 19.00 -0.56 -11.51
C SER A 11 17.88 -1.58 -11.77
N ARG A 12 17.28 -1.55 -12.95
CA ARG A 12 16.24 -2.54 -13.32
C ARG A 12 16.78 -3.98 -13.32
N GLU A 13 18.04 -4.16 -13.72
CA GLU A 13 18.71 -5.45 -13.71
C GLU A 13 18.89 -5.99 -12.28
N ASP A 14 19.42 -5.17 -11.37
CA ASP A 14 19.62 -5.54 -9.98
C ASP A 14 18.28 -5.79 -9.26
N MET A 15 17.25 -4.96 -9.53
CA MET A 15 15.90 -5.15 -8.99
C MET A 15 15.32 -6.48 -9.45
N SER A 16 15.44 -6.82 -10.73
CA SER A 16 14.94 -8.10 -11.27
C SER A 16 15.68 -9.29 -10.64
N ALA A 17 16.99 -9.18 -10.46
CA ALA A 17 17.78 -10.21 -9.79
C ALA A 17 17.37 -10.39 -8.32
N LEU A 18 17.15 -9.27 -7.60
CA LEU A 18 16.66 -9.27 -6.22
C LEU A 18 15.25 -9.91 -6.12
N GLN A 19 14.35 -9.52 -7.01
CA GLN A 19 12.99 -10.05 -7.07
C GLN A 19 12.99 -11.56 -7.32
N LEU A 20 13.76 -12.03 -8.29
CA LEU A 20 13.88 -13.46 -8.58
C LEU A 20 14.43 -14.25 -7.39
N LYS A 21 15.47 -13.73 -6.73
CA LYS A 21 16.04 -14.35 -5.52
C LYS A 21 14.99 -14.47 -4.41
N LYS A 22 14.25 -13.39 -4.15
CA LYS A 22 13.20 -13.37 -3.13
C LYS A 22 12.03 -14.29 -3.51
N LEU A 23 11.60 -14.27 -4.77
CA LEU A 23 10.52 -15.13 -5.27
C LEU A 23 10.84 -16.62 -5.11
N LYS A 24 12.06 -17.05 -5.48
CA LYS A 24 12.50 -18.44 -5.28
C LYS A 24 12.45 -18.85 -3.81
N LYS A 25 12.98 -18.00 -2.94
CA LYS A 25 12.92 -18.22 -1.48
C LYS A 25 11.47 -18.33 -0.98
N GLN A 26 10.62 -17.40 -1.42
CA GLN A 26 9.22 -17.32 -0.99
C GLN A 26 8.42 -18.53 -1.47
N MET A 27 8.64 -18.97 -2.72
CA MET A 27 8.01 -20.16 -3.30
C MET A 27 8.41 -21.44 -2.54
N HIS A 28 9.70 -21.61 -2.29
CA HIS A 28 10.21 -22.76 -1.52
C HIS A 28 9.56 -22.78 -0.12
N TRP A 29 9.58 -21.65 0.57
CA TRP A 29 9.02 -21.48 1.90
C TRP A 29 7.52 -21.79 1.97
N ALA A 30 6.75 -21.21 1.03
CA ALA A 30 5.32 -21.42 0.99
C ALA A 30 4.92 -22.87 0.69
N MET A 31 5.62 -23.53 -0.24
CA MET A 31 5.36 -24.94 -0.54
C MET A 31 5.75 -25.89 0.59
N GLU A 32 6.78 -25.57 1.33
CA GLU A 32 7.21 -26.42 2.46
C GLU A 32 6.31 -26.26 3.69
N LYS A 33 5.79 -25.05 3.93
CA LYS A 33 5.19 -24.70 5.23
C LYS A 33 3.68 -24.41 5.16
N SER A 34 3.15 -23.92 4.04
CA SER A 34 1.72 -23.58 3.91
C SER A 34 0.93 -24.73 3.31
N ALA A 35 -0.04 -25.26 4.05
CA ALA A 35 -0.92 -26.32 3.55
C ALA A 35 -1.75 -25.86 2.33
N PHE A 36 -2.10 -24.57 2.25
CA PHE A 36 -2.81 -23.99 1.12
C PHE A 36 -1.96 -24.02 -0.15
N TYR A 37 -0.74 -23.47 -0.10
CA TYR A 37 0.13 -23.40 -1.28
C TYR A 37 0.71 -24.75 -1.67
N TYR A 38 1.00 -25.63 -0.70
CA TYR A 38 1.41 -26.98 -1.02
C TYR A 38 0.37 -27.67 -1.92
N ARG A 39 -0.91 -27.68 -1.51
CA ARG A 39 -1.98 -28.30 -2.30
C ARG A 39 -2.20 -27.59 -3.64
N LYS A 40 -2.22 -26.25 -3.63
CA LYS A 40 -2.49 -25.43 -4.81
C LYS A 40 -1.46 -25.67 -5.91
N PHE A 41 -0.19 -25.76 -5.56
CA PHE A 41 0.90 -25.87 -6.53
C PHE A 41 1.18 -27.32 -6.93
N THR A 42 1.20 -28.26 -5.99
CA THR A 42 1.39 -29.68 -6.32
C THR A 42 0.23 -30.24 -7.14
N GLY A 43 -1.00 -29.74 -6.93
CA GLY A 43 -2.19 -30.14 -7.70
C GLY A 43 -2.09 -29.88 -9.20
N ILE A 44 -1.19 -28.99 -9.63
CA ILE A 44 -0.91 -28.67 -11.05
C ILE A 44 0.52 -29.06 -11.45
N GLY A 45 1.20 -29.90 -10.66
CA GLY A 45 2.53 -30.43 -10.97
C GLY A 45 3.68 -29.48 -10.74
N LEU A 46 3.49 -28.36 -10.03
CA LEU A 46 4.60 -27.43 -9.70
C LEU A 46 5.35 -27.89 -8.45
N SER A 47 6.65 -27.62 -8.45
CA SER A 47 7.58 -27.81 -7.33
C SER A 47 8.22 -26.48 -6.92
N SER A 48 8.92 -26.48 -5.80
CA SER A 48 9.70 -25.31 -5.35
C SER A 48 10.79 -24.87 -6.33
N GLN A 49 11.18 -25.74 -7.26
CA GLN A 49 12.17 -25.46 -8.31
C GLN A 49 11.56 -25.04 -9.65
N SER A 50 10.25 -24.94 -9.74
CA SER A 50 9.56 -24.59 -10.98
C SER A 50 9.78 -23.14 -11.42
N ILE A 51 10.27 -22.28 -10.51
CA ILE A 51 10.59 -20.88 -10.78
C ILE A 51 12.09 -20.75 -11.01
N GLN A 52 12.51 -20.46 -12.24
CA GLN A 52 13.90 -20.20 -12.60
C GLN A 52 14.12 -18.77 -13.09
N SER A 53 13.07 -18.13 -13.62
CA SER A 53 13.05 -16.75 -14.05
C SER A 53 11.81 -16.03 -13.53
N LEU A 54 11.71 -14.71 -13.67
CA LEU A 54 10.50 -13.95 -13.28
C LEU A 54 9.30 -14.28 -14.17
N GLU A 55 9.54 -14.63 -15.44
CA GLU A 55 8.50 -15.05 -16.39
C GLU A 55 7.82 -16.34 -15.94
N ASP A 56 8.52 -17.21 -15.22
CA ASP A 56 7.96 -18.45 -14.68
C ASP A 56 6.86 -18.20 -13.63
N LEU A 57 6.75 -16.96 -13.12
CA LEU A 57 5.66 -16.57 -12.22
C LEU A 57 4.30 -16.83 -12.87
N GLN A 58 4.19 -16.67 -14.20
CA GLN A 58 2.97 -16.92 -14.95
C GLN A 58 2.51 -18.40 -14.92
N LYS A 59 3.39 -19.34 -14.56
CA LYS A 59 3.04 -20.75 -14.34
C LYS A 59 2.22 -20.95 -13.07
N LEU A 60 2.33 -20.02 -12.10
CA LEU A 60 1.59 -20.09 -10.86
C LEU A 60 0.12 -19.69 -11.10
N PRO A 61 -0.82 -20.41 -10.52
CA PRO A 61 -2.23 -20.07 -10.62
C PRO A 61 -2.50 -18.76 -9.87
N LEU A 62 -3.44 -17.98 -10.38
CA LEU A 62 -3.92 -16.78 -9.71
C LEU A 62 -4.57 -17.11 -8.37
N THR A 63 -4.49 -16.20 -7.43
CA THR A 63 -5.18 -16.28 -6.14
C THR A 63 -6.28 -15.22 -6.09
N THR A 64 -7.49 -15.62 -5.73
CA THR A 64 -8.65 -14.75 -5.61
C THR A 64 -9.01 -14.47 -4.16
N SER A 65 -9.80 -13.43 -3.93
CA SER A 65 -10.35 -13.17 -2.59
C SER A 65 -11.22 -14.32 -2.10
N GLU A 66 -11.99 -14.95 -3.00
CA GLU A 66 -12.85 -16.08 -2.69
C GLU A 66 -12.05 -17.30 -2.19
N GLU A 67 -10.90 -17.60 -2.81
CA GLU A 67 -10.03 -18.68 -2.34
C GLU A 67 -9.46 -18.40 -0.94
N ILE A 68 -9.13 -17.13 -0.64
CA ILE A 68 -8.66 -16.72 0.69
C ILE A 68 -9.80 -16.84 1.71
N ASP A 69 -10.99 -16.38 1.36
CA ASP A 69 -12.17 -16.41 2.23
C ASP A 69 -12.64 -17.85 2.54
N ASN A 70 -12.48 -18.75 1.57
CA ASN A 70 -12.87 -20.16 1.70
C ASN A 70 -11.83 -21.06 2.38
N THR A 71 -10.68 -20.51 2.74
CA THR A 71 -9.66 -21.26 3.48
C THR A 71 -9.52 -20.76 4.92
N THR A 72 -9.07 -21.64 5.83
CA THR A 72 -8.76 -21.17 7.18
C THR A 72 -7.44 -20.38 7.16
N VAL A 73 -7.37 -19.35 7.99
CA VAL A 73 -6.16 -18.51 8.12
C VAL A 73 -4.90 -19.35 8.44
N TYR A 74 -5.07 -20.44 9.20
CA TYR A 74 -3.97 -21.33 9.55
C TYR A 74 -3.42 -22.12 8.35
N ASN A 75 -4.21 -22.38 7.32
CA ASN A 75 -3.72 -23.02 6.09
C ASN A 75 -2.80 -22.11 5.26
N LEU A 76 -2.94 -20.79 5.41
CA LEU A 76 -2.07 -19.78 4.78
C LEU A 76 -0.78 -19.55 5.57
N LEU A 77 -0.77 -19.90 6.86
CA LEU A 77 0.35 -19.66 7.75
C LEU A 77 1.53 -20.59 7.39
N THR A 78 2.72 -20.03 7.40
CA THR A 78 3.98 -20.73 7.09
C THR A 78 4.83 -21.01 8.34
N LEU A 79 4.39 -20.55 9.50
CA LEU A 79 5.13 -20.60 10.76
C LEU A 79 4.22 -21.07 11.89
N PRO A 80 4.76 -21.62 13.00
CA PRO A 80 3.95 -21.91 14.18
C PRO A 80 3.45 -20.63 14.84
N LEU A 81 2.28 -20.68 15.49
CA LEU A 81 1.70 -19.54 16.20
C LEU A 81 2.64 -18.89 17.23
N SER A 82 3.56 -19.66 17.80
CA SER A 82 4.58 -19.12 18.72
C SER A 82 5.55 -18.13 18.07
N ALA A 83 5.64 -18.10 16.73
CA ALA A 83 6.43 -17.11 15.99
C ALA A 83 5.61 -15.89 15.57
N VAL A 84 4.29 -15.90 15.76
CA VAL A 84 3.40 -14.80 15.44
C VAL A 84 3.46 -13.75 16.55
N LEU A 85 3.80 -12.52 16.17
CA LEU A 85 3.90 -11.39 17.11
C LEU A 85 2.63 -10.55 17.13
N ARG A 86 1.92 -10.45 15.98
CA ARG A 86 0.69 -9.67 15.86
C ARG A 86 -0.34 -10.42 15.01
N ILE A 87 -1.59 -10.32 15.41
CA ILE A 87 -2.75 -10.75 14.63
C ILE A 87 -3.60 -9.50 14.41
N SER A 88 -3.93 -9.20 13.17
CA SER A 88 -4.72 -8.02 12.80
C SER A 88 -5.88 -8.41 11.89
N ARG A 89 -6.97 -7.68 12.03
CA ARG A 89 -8.09 -7.69 11.10
C ARG A 89 -7.98 -6.45 10.22
N ILE A 90 -7.72 -6.64 8.93
CA ILE A 90 -7.47 -5.54 7.98
C ILE A 90 -8.56 -5.52 6.92
N GLY A 91 -8.96 -4.32 6.51
CA GLY A 91 -9.94 -4.09 5.45
C GLY A 91 -11.28 -3.59 5.97
N PHE A 92 -11.96 -2.82 5.11
CA PHE A 92 -13.26 -2.22 5.43
C PHE A 92 -14.42 -3.03 4.87
N SER A 93 -14.36 -3.36 3.57
CA SER A 93 -15.46 -4.03 2.87
C SER A 93 -15.40 -5.55 3.05
N LYS A 94 -14.22 -6.13 2.94
CA LYS A 94 -13.96 -7.56 3.15
C LYS A 94 -12.71 -7.71 4.03
N PRO A 95 -12.90 -7.69 5.36
CA PRO A 95 -11.76 -7.75 6.27
C PRO A 95 -11.13 -9.14 6.27
N VAL A 96 -9.79 -9.15 6.24
CA VAL A 96 -8.96 -10.35 6.26
C VAL A 96 -8.19 -10.40 7.58
N ILE A 97 -8.05 -11.59 8.15
CA ILE A 97 -7.16 -11.80 9.29
C ILE A 97 -5.76 -12.05 8.77
N LYS A 98 -4.82 -11.25 9.24
CA LYS A 98 -3.38 -11.39 8.94
C LYS A 98 -2.58 -11.60 10.21
N MET A 99 -1.56 -12.43 10.09
CA MET A 99 -0.61 -12.73 11.14
C MET A 99 0.77 -12.25 10.70
N TYR A 100 1.54 -11.75 11.65
CA TYR A 100 2.83 -11.12 11.38
C TYR A 100 3.88 -11.63 12.36
N THR A 101 5.06 -11.88 11.82
CA THR A 101 6.28 -12.08 12.60
C THR A 101 6.93 -10.74 12.94
N ASN A 102 8.01 -10.77 13.71
CA ASN A 102 8.85 -9.59 13.90
C ASN A 102 9.46 -9.09 12.58
N GLY A 103 9.86 -10.00 11.68
CA GLY A 103 10.38 -9.64 10.35
C GLY A 103 9.33 -8.96 9.48
N ASP A 104 8.09 -9.49 9.44
CA ASP A 104 6.98 -8.86 8.71
C ASP A 104 6.73 -7.42 9.20
N LEU A 105 6.72 -7.21 10.53
CA LEU A 105 6.51 -5.86 11.10
C LEU A 105 7.66 -4.90 10.78
N ALA A 106 8.90 -5.39 10.83
CA ALA A 106 10.06 -4.58 10.46
C ALA A 106 9.98 -4.13 8.99
N TYR A 107 9.55 -5.01 8.08
CA TYR A 107 9.33 -4.65 6.67
C TYR A 107 8.22 -3.61 6.50
N GLN A 108 7.11 -3.73 7.23
CA GLN A 108 6.03 -2.74 7.16
C GLN A 108 6.48 -1.36 7.63
N ILE A 109 7.23 -1.30 8.73
CA ILE A 109 7.80 -0.05 9.24
C ILE A 109 8.77 0.56 8.21
N GLU A 110 9.63 -0.25 7.58
CA GLU A 110 10.55 0.24 6.54
C GLU A 110 9.79 0.79 5.33
N MET A 111 8.80 0.05 4.82
CA MET A 111 7.96 0.50 3.70
C MET A 111 7.26 1.82 4.03
N MET A 112 6.70 1.93 5.24
CA MET A 112 6.02 3.15 5.68
C MET A 112 7.00 4.32 5.82
N THR A 113 8.22 4.09 6.31
CA THR A 113 9.28 5.10 6.36
C THR A 113 9.57 5.66 4.96
N ARG A 114 9.73 4.80 3.94
CA ARG A 114 9.93 5.23 2.55
C ARG A 114 8.77 6.07 2.03
N VAL A 115 7.54 5.66 2.34
CA VAL A 115 6.33 6.40 1.98
C VAL A 115 6.33 7.78 2.62
N MET A 116 6.55 7.88 3.93
CA MET A 116 6.54 9.15 4.65
C MET A 116 7.61 10.12 4.13
N VAL A 117 8.83 9.64 3.91
CA VAL A 117 9.91 10.43 3.31
C VAL A 117 9.55 10.88 1.88
N ALA A 118 8.92 10.02 1.05
CA ALA A 118 8.45 10.40 -0.28
C ALA A 118 7.35 11.45 -0.25
N GLN A 119 6.56 11.48 0.83
CA GLN A 119 5.54 12.47 1.08
C GLN A 119 6.08 13.78 1.69
N GLY A 120 7.38 13.88 1.91
CA GLY A 120 8.04 15.07 2.46
C GLY A 120 8.01 15.16 3.99
N VAL A 121 7.63 14.08 4.67
CA VAL A 121 7.67 14.01 6.14
C VAL A 121 9.12 13.87 6.62
N HIS A 122 9.49 14.64 7.63
CA HIS A 122 10.83 14.66 8.24
C HIS A 122 10.73 15.02 9.72
N GLY A 123 11.84 14.97 10.48
CA GLY A 123 11.85 15.12 11.93
C GLY A 123 11.20 16.40 12.52
N ALA A 124 11.08 17.48 11.72
CA ALA A 124 10.39 18.70 12.16
C ALA A 124 8.88 18.72 11.81
N THR A 125 8.36 17.65 11.21
CA THR A 125 6.94 17.55 10.82
C THR A 125 6.09 17.09 12.02
N VAL A 126 4.90 17.66 12.16
CA VAL A 126 3.88 17.21 13.12
C VAL A 126 2.81 16.41 12.35
N VAL A 127 2.63 15.15 12.71
CA VAL A 127 1.71 14.24 12.03
C VAL A 127 0.56 13.85 12.96
N GLY A 128 -0.67 14.10 12.53
CA GLY A 128 -1.87 13.61 13.20
C GLY A 128 -2.30 12.24 12.65
N LEU A 129 -2.52 11.27 13.52
CA LEU A 129 -3.11 9.97 13.17
C LEU A 129 -4.55 9.94 13.63
N LEU A 130 -5.49 9.87 12.66
CA LEU A 130 -6.93 9.85 12.93
C LEU A 130 -7.49 8.46 12.64
N GLY A 131 -8.04 7.82 13.65
CA GLY A 131 -8.66 6.50 13.55
C GLY A 131 -8.62 5.72 14.84
N GLU A 132 -9.05 4.47 14.78
CA GLU A 132 -9.05 3.59 15.94
C GLU A 132 -7.63 3.12 16.28
N ALA A 133 -7.31 3.06 17.57
CA ALA A 133 -6.03 2.54 18.04
C ALA A 133 -5.80 1.06 17.68
N SER A 134 -6.86 0.32 17.36
CA SER A 134 -6.82 -1.07 16.89
C SER A 134 -6.48 -1.21 15.40
N ASP A 135 -6.46 -0.11 14.64
CA ASP A 135 -6.05 -0.15 13.23
C ASP A 135 -4.53 -0.37 13.11
N SER A 136 -4.15 -1.59 12.78
CA SER A 136 -2.74 -1.97 12.67
C SER A 136 -1.98 -1.19 11.59
N ARG A 137 -2.67 -0.63 10.60
CA ARG A 137 -2.06 0.21 9.55
C ARG A 137 -1.58 1.54 10.14
N LEU A 138 -2.39 2.16 11.03
CA LEU A 138 -1.99 3.36 11.77
C LEU A 138 -0.86 3.08 12.75
N MET A 139 -0.86 1.90 13.39
CA MET A 139 0.26 1.48 14.25
C MET A 139 1.57 1.39 13.46
N ASP A 140 1.56 0.81 12.26
CA ASP A 140 2.77 0.68 11.43
C ASP A 140 3.27 2.06 10.97
N VAL A 141 2.35 2.98 10.67
CA VAL A 141 2.67 4.39 10.39
C VAL A 141 3.27 5.07 11.63
N GLN A 142 2.65 4.90 12.80
CA GLN A 142 3.15 5.47 14.05
C GLN A 142 4.59 5.03 14.32
N TYR A 143 4.88 3.72 14.27
CA TYR A 143 6.23 3.20 14.50
C TYR A 143 7.24 3.74 13.49
N ALA A 144 6.85 3.87 12.22
CA ALA A 144 7.71 4.45 11.20
C ALA A 144 8.03 5.93 11.50
N LEU A 145 7.02 6.72 11.87
CA LEU A 145 7.17 8.14 12.20
C LEU A 145 8.03 8.37 13.46
N GLU A 146 7.77 7.60 14.50
CA GLU A 146 8.55 7.69 15.76
C GLU A 146 10.02 7.29 15.54
N ASN A 147 10.29 6.26 14.72
CA ASN A 147 11.65 5.89 14.32
C ASN A 147 12.36 6.97 13.49
N MET A 148 11.59 7.81 12.78
CA MET A 148 12.12 8.97 12.04
C MET A 148 12.31 10.21 12.93
N GLY A 149 11.93 10.17 14.20
CA GLY A 149 11.94 11.32 15.11
C GLY A 149 10.88 12.37 14.80
N VAL A 150 9.78 11.96 14.20
CA VAL A 150 8.63 12.81 13.84
C VAL A 150 7.69 12.93 15.04
N THR A 151 7.16 14.13 15.28
CA THR A 151 6.13 14.34 16.31
C THR A 151 4.80 13.75 15.86
N VAL A 152 4.24 12.82 16.64
CA VAL A 152 2.98 12.14 16.35
C VAL A 152 1.91 12.56 17.35
N ILE A 153 0.74 12.96 16.83
CA ILE A 153 -0.47 13.24 17.60
C ILE A 153 -1.48 12.12 17.31
N LEU A 154 -1.82 11.35 18.34
CA LEU A 154 -2.86 10.31 18.26
C LEU A 154 -4.23 10.96 18.50
N LEU A 155 -4.97 11.20 17.42
CA LEU A 155 -6.30 11.85 17.50
C LEU A 155 -7.38 10.87 18.00
N GLY A 156 -7.19 9.58 17.75
CA GLY A 156 -8.17 8.55 18.14
C GLY A 156 -9.50 8.67 17.40
N ASN A 157 -10.60 8.33 18.05
CA ASN A 157 -11.95 8.35 17.49
C ASN A 157 -12.98 9.13 18.38
N ASN A 158 -12.52 9.74 19.48
CA ASN A 158 -13.39 10.57 20.33
C ASN A 158 -13.52 11.98 19.75
N GLN A 159 -14.75 12.40 19.42
CA GLN A 159 -15.00 13.66 18.71
C GLN A 159 -14.54 14.91 19.50
N GLU A 160 -14.75 14.96 20.80
CA GLU A 160 -14.31 16.09 21.64
C GLU A 160 -12.79 16.20 21.64
N SER A 161 -12.09 15.08 21.84
CA SER A 161 -10.63 15.02 21.82
C SER A 161 -10.06 15.39 20.46
N ILE A 162 -10.66 14.88 19.37
CA ILE A 162 -10.26 15.24 18.01
C ILE A 162 -10.40 16.74 17.78
N LYS A 163 -11.53 17.31 18.17
CA LYS A 163 -11.80 18.73 18.04
C LYS A 163 -10.75 19.56 18.78
N ASP A 164 -10.49 19.26 20.04
CA ASP A 164 -9.52 19.99 20.85
C ASP A 164 -8.13 19.93 20.27
N LEU A 165 -7.68 18.74 19.86
CA LEU A 165 -6.33 18.55 19.32
C LEU A 165 -6.15 19.22 17.96
N ILE A 166 -7.13 19.10 17.05
CA ILE A 166 -7.01 19.65 15.68
C ILE A 166 -7.10 21.17 15.64
N THR A 167 -7.78 21.78 16.61
CA THR A 167 -7.86 23.25 16.72
C THR A 167 -6.73 23.87 17.51
N THR A 168 -6.12 23.10 18.43
CA THR A 168 -5.04 23.57 19.30
C THR A 168 -3.66 23.32 18.72
N CYS A 169 -3.47 22.16 18.06
CA CYS A 169 -2.19 21.75 17.50
C CYS A 169 -2.10 22.10 16.02
N HIS A 170 -0.92 22.59 15.60
CA HIS A 170 -0.61 22.69 14.18
C HIS A 170 -0.23 21.30 13.66
N ILE A 171 -1.03 20.76 12.74
CA ILE A 171 -0.82 19.44 12.14
C ILE A 171 -0.42 19.63 10.67
N ASP A 172 0.85 19.34 10.36
CA ASP A 172 1.37 19.46 9.00
C ASP A 172 0.80 18.38 8.06
N VAL A 173 0.57 17.19 8.58
CA VAL A 173 0.05 16.05 7.82
C VAL A 173 -0.94 15.26 8.67
N LEU A 174 -2.16 15.09 8.17
CA LEU A 174 -3.14 14.16 8.74
C LEU A 174 -3.11 12.83 7.98
N ILE A 175 -2.99 11.71 8.70
CA ILE A 175 -3.06 10.37 8.12
C ILE A 175 -4.28 9.64 8.65
N SER A 176 -5.09 9.10 7.73
CA SER A 176 -6.34 8.41 8.07
C SER A 176 -6.83 7.58 6.89
N ASP A 177 -8.00 6.98 7.02
CA ASP A 177 -8.81 6.55 5.88
C ASP A 177 -9.81 7.63 5.46
N PHE A 178 -10.32 7.48 4.24
CA PHE A 178 -11.26 8.42 3.66
C PHE A 178 -12.56 8.59 4.47
N LYS A 179 -13.07 7.50 5.04
CA LYS A 179 -14.29 7.50 5.85
C LYS A 179 -14.12 8.36 7.10
N GLN A 180 -13.03 8.19 7.82
CA GLN A 180 -12.70 8.96 9.02
C GLN A 180 -12.52 10.45 8.69
N VAL A 181 -11.81 10.76 7.59
CA VAL A 181 -11.65 12.16 7.15
C VAL A 181 -13.00 12.78 6.76
N THR A 182 -13.89 12.03 6.12
CA THR A 182 -15.24 12.52 5.82
C THR A 182 -16.04 12.80 7.10
N GLN A 183 -15.95 11.93 8.09
CA GLN A 183 -16.57 12.15 9.40
C GLN A 183 -16.00 13.38 10.11
N LEU A 184 -14.69 13.60 10.02
CA LEU A 184 -14.02 14.80 10.52
C LEU A 184 -14.60 16.06 9.86
N VAL A 185 -14.77 16.09 8.54
CA VAL A 185 -15.38 17.22 7.83
C VAL A 185 -16.79 17.53 8.37
N VAL A 186 -17.62 16.49 8.52
CA VAL A 186 -18.99 16.66 9.04
C VAL A 186 -18.98 17.19 10.47
N MET A 187 -18.10 16.66 11.32
CA MET A 187 -17.96 17.10 12.73
C MET A 187 -17.53 18.57 12.82
N LEU A 188 -16.55 18.99 12.05
CA LEU A 188 -16.04 20.37 12.03
C LEU A 188 -17.15 21.33 11.57
N GLN A 189 -17.88 20.98 10.52
CA GLN A 189 -19.01 21.77 10.03
C GLN A 189 -20.13 21.90 11.08
N ALA A 190 -20.48 20.80 11.73
CA ALA A 190 -21.49 20.81 12.81
C ALA A 190 -21.07 21.66 14.01
N SER A 191 -19.76 21.77 14.26
CA SER A 191 -19.18 22.60 15.33
C SER A 191 -18.95 24.07 14.92
N GLY A 192 -19.25 24.44 13.65
CA GLY A 192 -19.03 25.80 13.13
C GLY A 192 -17.55 26.15 12.93
N ILE A 193 -16.67 25.14 12.87
CA ILE A 193 -15.23 25.33 12.65
C ILE A 193 -14.97 25.36 11.16
N SER A 194 -14.35 26.44 10.69
CA SER A 194 -13.93 26.62 9.31
C SER A 194 -12.58 25.95 9.05
N ALA A 195 -12.31 25.56 7.81
CA ALA A 195 -10.98 25.12 7.40
C ALA A 195 -9.92 26.23 7.57
N ASP A 196 -10.33 27.49 7.54
CA ASP A 196 -9.43 28.65 7.76
C ASP A 196 -9.00 28.80 9.23
N ASP A 197 -9.71 28.15 10.16
CA ASP A 197 -9.39 28.12 11.59
C ASP A 197 -8.39 26.99 11.92
N LEU A 198 -8.02 26.16 10.92
CA LEU A 198 -7.15 25.00 11.07
C LEU A 198 -5.82 25.22 10.37
N PHE A 199 -4.74 24.67 10.95
CA PHE A 199 -3.50 24.46 10.22
C PHE A 199 -3.40 22.99 9.83
N LEU A 200 -3.84 22.67 8.60
CA LEU A 200 -3.88 21.30 8.06
C LEU A 200 -3.61 21.32 6.55
N PRO A 201 -2.35 21.55 6.13
CA PRO A 201 -2.05 21.71 4.69
C PRO A 201 -2.10 20.41 3.88
N LYS A 202 -1.98 19.24 4.54
CA LYS A 202 -1.89 17.96 3.85
C LYS A 202 -2.65 16.83 4.55
N ILE A 203 -3.30 15.99 3.72
CA ILE A 203 -3.98 14.77 4.16
C ILE A 203 -3.48 13.60 3.32
N ILE A 204 -3.16 12.49 3.98
CA ILE A 204 -2.80 11.22 3.37
C ILE A 204 -3.87 10.20 3.73
N CYS A 205 -4.61 9.72 2.71
CA CYS A 205 -5.64 8.70 2.88
C CYS A 205 -5.08 7.31 2.57
N MET A 206 -5.22 6.39 3.50
CA MET A 206 -4.87 4.99 3.33
C MET A 206 -6.09 4.22 2.79
N GLU A 207 -6.06 3.84 1.51
CA GLU A 207 -7.22 3.31 0.78
C GLU A 207 -6.97 1.92 0.20
N GLU A 208 -8.05 1.17 0.03
CA GLU A 208 -8.04 -0.13 -0.65
C GLU A 208 -8.20 -0.02 -2.18
N GLY A 209 -8.30 1.21 -2.68
CA GLY A 209 -8.41 1.54 -4.09
C GLY A 209 -7.61 2.79 -4.43
N LEU A 210 -7.16 2.88 -5.68
CA LEU A 210 -6.43 4.05 -6.18
C LEU A 210 -7.35 5.24 -6.46
N GLN A 211 -8.65 5.01 -6.55
CA GLN A 211 -9.62 6.03 -6.89
C GLN A 211 -10.61 6.21 -5.74
N ASN A 212 -10.72 7.44 -5.28
CA ASN A 212 -11.82 7.83 -4.44
C ASN A 212 -12.45 9.12 -5.02
N PRO A 213 -13.68 9.05 -5.54
CA PRO A 213 -14.34 10.20 -6.19
C PRO A 213 -14.54 11.38 -5.24
N ASN A 214 -14.43 11.15 -3.95
CA ASN A 214 -14.66 12.18 -2.93
C ASN A 214 -13.36 12.91 -2.49
N HIS A 215 -12.19 12.58 -3.04
CA HIS A 215 -10.94 13.32 -2.76
C HIS A 215 -11.10 14.82 -2.98
N TYR A 216 -11.74 15.19 -4.10
CA TYR A 216 -12.01 16.58 -4.42
C TYR A 216 -12.90 17.25 -3.36
N TYR A 217 -13.91 16.57 -2.85
CA TYR A 217 -14.77 17.08 -1.80
C TYR A 217 -13.99 17.38 -0.52
N ILE A 218 -13.17 16.45 -0.04
CA ILE A 218 -12.32 16.66 1.14
C ILE A 218 -11.36 17.84 0.92
N GLN A 219 -10.68 17.87 -0.23
CA GLN A 219 -9.72 18.91 -0.56
C GLN A 219 -10.36 20.30 -0.55
N GLN A 220 -11.57 20.43 -1.08
CA GLN A 220 -12.32 21.69 -1.07
C GLN A 220 -12.77 22.07 0.33
N ARG A 221 -13.22 21.11 1.12
CA ARG A 221 -13.79 21.37 2.46
C ARG A 221 -12.72 21.68 3.51
N LEU A 222 -11.59 21.01 3.45
CA LEU A 222 -10.48 21.19 4.40
C LEU A 222 -9.36 22.09 3.87
N LYS A 223 -9.44 22.53 2.60
CA LYS A 223 -8.40 23.33 1.92
C LYS A 223 -7.00 22.66 2.00
N ALA A 224 -6.97 21.34 2.09
CA ALA A 224 -5.78 20.53 2.28
C ALA A 224 -5.44 19.74 1.01
N LYS A 225 -4.15 19.66 0.65
CA LYS A 225 -3.71 18.76 -0.42
C LYS A 225 -3.92 17.31 0.03
N THR A 226 -4.72 16.55 -0.73
CA THR A 226 -5.05 15.16 -0.41
C THR A 226 -4.27 14.21 -1.33
N THR A 227 -3.70 13.16 -0.75
CA THR A 227 -3.01 12.09 -1.48
C THR A 227 -3.49 10.72 -0.98
N THR A 228 -3.37 9.69 -1.85
CA THR A 228 -3.77 8.31 -1.50
C THR A 228 -2.55 7.42 -1.39
N LEU A 229 -2.55 6.53 -0.40
CA LEU A 229 -1.68 5.37 -0.32
C LEU A 229 -2.49 4.13 -0.60
N TYR A 230 -2.03 3.30 -1.53
CA TYR A 230 -2.71 2.05 -1.82
C TYR A 230 -2.36 0.97 -0.80
N ASN A 231 -3.39 0.38 -0.25
CA ASN A 231 -3.33 -0.72 0.71
C ASN A 231 -4.06 -1.93 0.14
N SER A 232 -3.60 -3.12 0.47
CA SER A 232 -4.33 -4.35 0.14
C SER A 232 -4.50 -5.21 1.39
N PRO A 233 -5.73 -5.46 1.85
CA PRO A 233 -5.99 -6.32 3.00
C PRO A 233 -5.39 -7.71 2.82
N ALA A 234 -5.49 -8.30 1.63
CA ALA A 234 -4.93 -9.60 1.33
C ALA A 234 -3.41 -9.63 1.44
N MET A 235 -2.71 -8.56 1.03
CA MET A 235 -1.27 -8.42 1.23
C MET A 235 -0.89 -8.13 2.68
N GLY A 236 -1.83 -7.65 3.48
CA GLY A 236 -1.66 -7.40 4.91
C GLY A 236 -0.84 -6.17 5.25
N CYS A 237 -0.72 -5.21 4.34
CA CYS A 237 0.08 -4.01 4.56
C CYS A 237 -0.50 -2.77 3.89
N GLY A 238 -0.03 -1.61 4.35
CA GLY A 238 -0.26 -0.32 3.75
C GLY A 238 0.93 0.15 2.91
N GLY A 239 0.68 1.14 2.05
CA GLY A 239 1.74 1.77 1.28
C GLY A 239 2.43 0.88 0.25
N ILE A 240 1.75 -0.17 -0.25
CA ILE A 240 2.24 -1.04 -1.33
C ILE A 240 2.62 -0.22 -2.55
N MET A 241 1.78 0.78 -2.83
CA MET A 241 2.02 1.80 -3.85
C MET A 241 1.77 3.17 -3.24
N PHE A 242 2.63 4.12 -3.59
CA PHE A 242 2.60 5.46 -3.03
C PHE A 242 2.98 6.53 -4.06
N PRO A 243 2.33 7.70 -4.04
CA PRO A 243 2.75 8.82 -4.85
C PRO A 243 3.99 9.48 -4.26
N CYS A 244 4.72 10.24 -5.07
CA CYS A 244 5.74 11.16 -4.59
C CYS A 244 5.30 12.62 -4.79
N SER A 245 6.08 13.57 -4.24
CA SER A 245 5.78 15.01 -4.39
C SER A 245 6.03 15.56 -5.77
N GLU A 246 6.86 14.88 -6.60
CA GLU A 246 7.46 15.43 -7.81
C GLU A 246 6.83 14.91 -9.11
N GLY A 247 6.18 13.75 -9.07
CA GLY A 247 5.67 13.10 -10.28
C GLY A 247 4.23 12.63 -10.17
N SER A 248 3.71 12.14 -11.28
CA SER A 248 2.40 11.49 -11.37
C SER A 248 2.50 9.99 -11.14
N GLY A 249 1.38 9.36 -10.77
CA GLY A 249 1.28 7.93 -10.53
C GLY A 249 1.88 7.49 -9.19
N TYR A 250 1.93 6.19 -9.00
CA TYR A 250 2.27 5.53 -7.75
C TYR A 250 3.49 4.65 -7.95
N HIS A 251 4.54 4.87 -7.16
CA HIS A 251 5.69 3.96 -7.09
C HIS A 251 5.30 2.68 -6.37
N VAL A 252 5.67 1.54 -6.92
CA VAL A 252 5.47 0.22 -6.30
C VAL A 252 6.66 -0.12 -5.41
N GLN A 253 6.45 -0.68 -4.23
CA GLN A 253 7.51 -1.23 -3.37
C GLN A 253 8.01 -2.57 -3.95
N GLU A 254 8.76 -2.52 -5.05
CA GLU A 254 9.09 -3.67 -5.89
C GLU A 254 10.02 -4.71 -5.25
N ASP A 255 10.72 -4.35 -4.22
CA ASP A 255 11.52 -5.29 -3.43
C ASP A 255 10.69 -6.11 -2.44
N TYR A 256 9.44 -5.68 -2.17
CA TYR A 256 8.46 -6.41 -1.34
C TYR A 256 7.35 -7.04 -2.15
N PHE A 257 7.01 -6.46 -3.31
CA PHE A 257 5.91 -6.94 -4.16
C PHE A 257 6.35 -7.02 -5.62
N TYR A 258 5.96 -8.09 -6.29
CA TYR A 258 6.06 -8.18 -7.73
C TYR A 258 4.72 -7.85 -8.37
N PRO A 259 4.59 -6.76 -9.12
CA PRO A 259 3.37 -6.39 -9.81
C PRO A 259 3.31 -7.01 -11.20
N GLU A 260 2.17 -7.58 -11.56
CA GLU A 260 1.78 -7.97 -12.92
C GLU A 260 0.56 -7.14 -13.31
N ILE A 261 0.39 -6.85 -14.60
CA ILE A 261 -0.82 -6.25 -15.15
C ILE A 261 -1.41 -7.25 -16.13
N LEU A 262 -2.62 -7.72 -15.88
CA LEU A 262 -3.27 -8.71 -16.73
C LEU A 262 -4.44 -8.11 -17.52
N GLU A 263 -4.66 -8.61 -18.72
CA GLU A 263 -5.87 -8.28 -19.48
C GLU A 263 -7.12 -8.76 -18.72
N TYR A 264 -8.15 -7.90 -18.66
CA TYR A 264 -9.39 -8.25 -17.99
C TYR A 264 -10.03 -9.50 -18.59
N GLY A 265 -10.48 -10.41 -17.72
CA GLY A 265 -11.13 -11.66 -18.12
C GLY A 265 -10.21 -12.71 -18.72
N THR A 266 -8.89 -12.44 -18.76
CA THR A 266 -7.86 -13.39 -19.20
C THR A 266 -6.70 -13.42 -18.19
N ASP A 267 -5.79 -14.38 -18.36
CA ASP A 267 -4.55 -14.44 -17.57
C ASP A 267 -3.34 -13.89 -18.33
N LYS A 268 -3.60 -13.19 -19.45
CA LYS A 268 -2.56 -12.70 -20.34
C LYS A 268 -1.88 -11.45 -19.76
N LEU A 269 -0.56 -11.50 -19.66
CA LEU A 269 0.27 -10.40 -19.18
C LEU A 269 0.28 -9.24 -20.19
N ILE A 270 0.08 -8.03 -19.69
CA ILE A 270 0.28 -6.77 -20.41
C ILE A 270 1.69 -6.28 -20.11
N THR A 271 2.52 -6.14 -21.15
CA THR A 271 3.89 -5.62 -21.06
C THR A 271 4.00 -4.20 -21.61
N GLU A 272 3.06 -3.78 -22.44
CA GLU A 272 3.04 -2.48 -23.08
C GLU A 272 2.70 -1.38 -22.03
N PRO A 273 3.42 -0.24 -22.04
CA PRO A 273 3.07 0.91 -21.21
C PRO A 273 1.72 1.51 -21.63
N HIS A 274 1.08 2.21 -20.72
CA HIS A 274 -0.19 2.92 -20.93
C HIS A 274 -1.38 2.03 -21.35
N LYS A 275 -1.22 0.72 -21.37
CA LYS A 275 -2.32 -0.22 -21.58
C LYS A 275 -2.95 -0.58 -20.24
N VAL A 276 -4.28 -0.42 -20.14
CA VAL A 276 -5.04 -0.67 -18.92
C VAL A 276 -5.27 -2.16 -18.72
N GLY A 277 -5.04 -2.64 -17.50
CA GLY A 277 -5.36 -4.00 -17.08
C GLY A 277 -5.58 -4.09 -15.58
N GLU A 278 -5.80 -5.31 -15.10
CA GLU A 278 -5.96 -5.61 -13.69
C GLU A 278 -4.59 -5.78 -13.02
N LEU A 279 -4.39 -5.10 -11.90
CA LEU A 279 -3.21 -5.31 -11.04
C LEU A 279 -3.29 -6.67 -10.34
N VAL A 280 -2.23 -7.44 -10.49
CA VAL A 280 -1.99 -8.67 -9.75
C VAL A 280 -0.70 -8.51 -8.95
N LEU A 281 -0.70 -8.93 -7.69
CA LEU A 281 0.43 -8.75 -6.78
C LEU A 281 0.92 -10.10 -6.24
N THR A 282 2.25 -10.26 -6.19
CA THR A 282 2.91 -11.36 -5.49
C THR A 282 3.79 -10.81 -4.37
N ALA A 283 3.60 -11.29 -3.14
CA ALA A 283 4.46 -10.95 -2.01
C ALA A 283 5.83 -11.65 -2.15
N LEU A 284 6.92 -10.87 -1.99
CA LEU A 284 8.30 -11.36 -2.13
C LEU A 284 9.04 -11.52 -0.80
N ALA A 285 8.47 -11.03 0.29
CA ALA A 285 9.16 -10.97 1.59
C ALA A 285 8.24 -11.26 2.79
N ALA A 286 7.02 -11.76 2.58
CA ALA A 286 6.12 -12.10 3.68
C ALA A 286 6.57 -13.39 4.37
N GLU A 287 6.82 -13.33 5.68
CA GLU A 287 7.27 -14.48 6.45
C GLU A 287 6.09 -15.35 6.90
N ALA A 288 5.07 -14.75 7.51
CA ALA A 288 3.97 -15.51 8.09
C ALA A 288 2.92 -15.98 7.08
N MET A 289 2.51 -15.09 6.19
CA MET A 289 1.38 -15.34 5.29
C MET A 289 1.66 -14.81 3.88
N PRO A 290 2.55 -15.46 3.10
CA PRO A 290 2.81 -15.06 1.72
C PRO A 290 1.56 -15.21 0.85
N ILE A 291 1.43 -14.33 -0.15
CA ILE A 291 0.36 -14.40 -1.15
C ILE A 291 1.01 -14.31 -2.53
N PHE A 292 0.64 -15.22 -3.44
CA PHE A 292 1.12 -15.27 -4.81
C PHE A 292 0.02 -14.94 -5.79
N ARG A 293 0.34 -14.11 -6.78
CA ARG A 293 -0.52 -13.74 -7.92
C ARG A 293 -1.96 -13.40 -7.50
N TYR A 294 -2.08 -12.53 -6.53
CA TYR A 294 -3.38 -12.10 -6.02
C TYR A 294 -4.04 -11.09 -6.95
N ARG A 295 -5.24 -11.41 -7.41
CA ARG A 295 -6.09 -10.51 -8.19
C ARG A 295 -6.66 -9.41 -7.29
N THR A 296 -6.23 -8.19 -7.52
CA THR A 296 -6.62 -7.06 -6.65
C THR A 296 -7.93 -6.41 -7.07
N GLY A 297 -8.39 -6.66 -8.30
CA GLY A 297 -9.52 -5.96 -8.90
C GLY A 297 -9.23 -4.50 -9.28
N GLN A 298 -8.01 -4.00 -9.09
CA GLN A 298 -7.65 -2.62 -9.39
C GLN A 298 -7.27 -2.44 -10.86
N ALA A 299 -7.91 -1.46 -11.51
CA ALA A 299 -7.52 -1.01 -12.84
C ALA A 299 -6.27 -0.14 -12.76
N VAL A 300 -5.22 -0.53 -13.48
CA VAL A 300 -3.95 0.20 -13.54
C VAL A 300 -3.38 0.19 -14.95
N MET A 301 -2.46 1.12 -15.20
CA MET A 301 -1.56 1.11 -16.34
C MET A 301 -0.14 1.40 -15.87
N ARG A 302 0.86 0.86 -16.57
CA ARG A 302 2.27 1.17 -16.31
C ARG A 302 2.66 2.48 -16.97
N LEU A 303 3.36 3.35 -16.24
CA LEU A 303 4.05 4.51 -16.77
C LEU A 303 5.48 4.15 -17.15
N ASP A 304 6.01 4.68 -18.24
CA ASP A 304 7.35 4.36 -18.76
C ASP A 304 8.32 5.55 -18.73
N ASP A 305 7.81 6.76 -18.43
CA ASP A 305 8.64 7.94 -18.24
C ASP A 305 9.39 7.91 -16.90
N ALA A 306 10.58 8.49 -16.85
CA ALA A 306 11.34 8.63 -15.61
C ALA A 306 10.65 9.59 -14.64
N CYS A 307 10.58 9.23 -13.36
CA CYS A 307 10.04 10.13 -12.37
C CYS A 307 11.06 11.22 -11.99
N PRO A 308 10.66 12.51 -11.97
CA PRO A 308 11.55 13.60 -11.53
C PRO A 308 12.10 13.42 -10.10
N CYS A 309 11.45 12.62 -9.25
CA CYS A 309 11.93 12.34 -7.90
C CYS A 309 13.22 11.51 -7.84
N GLY A 310 13.67 10.94 -8.97
CA GLY A 310 14.89 10.12 -9.08
C GLY A 310 14.74 8.66 -8.65
N ARG A 311 13.52 8.19 -8.30
CA ARG A 311 13.24 6.78 -8.06
C ARG A 311 13.17 6.01 -9.37
N THR A 312 13.73 4.80 -9.36
CA THR A 312 13.68 3.85 -10.50
C THR A 312 12.59 2.80 -10.35
N LEU A 313 11.87 2.81 -9.24
CA LEU A 313 10.74 1.91 -8.96
C LEU A 313 9.66 2.05 -10.03
N MET A 314 9.06 0.92 -10.43
CA MET A 314 7.93 0.90 -11.35
C MET A 314 6.84 1.85 -10.88
N ARG A 315 6.28 2.62 -11.83
CA ARG A 315 5.13 3.46 -11.55
C ARG A 315 3.89 2.94 -12.25
N LEU A 316 2.81 2.94 -11.48
CA LEU A 316 1.47 2.61 -11.96
C LEU A 316 0.58 3.84 -11.81
N ALA A 317 -0.37 3.99 -12.71
CA ALA A 317 -1.40 5.02 -12.63
C ALA A 317 -2.79 4.40 -12.72
N SER A 318 -3.74 5.02 -12.03
CA SER A 318 -5.15 4.76 -12.27
C SER A 318 -5.55 5.38 -13.62
N PRO A 319 -6.35 4.70 -14.45
CA PRO A 319 -6.79 5.24 -15.74
C PRO A 319 -7.45 6.60 -15.65
N THR A 320 -8.23 6.86 -14.60
CA THR A 320 -8.95 8.13 -14.39
C THR A 320 -8.02 9.27 -13.97
N GLU A 321 -7.04 9.00 -13.11
CA GLU A 321 -6.05 10.01 -12.72
C GLU A 321 -5.17 10.39 -13.90
N TYR A 322 -4.74 9.41 -14.70
CA TYR A 322 -3.94 9.66 -15.89
C TYR A 322 -4.70 10.48 -16.92
N ALA A 323 -5.97 10.16 -17.19
CA ALA A 323 -6.83 10.94 -18.06
C ALA A 323 -7.02 12.38 -17.56
N GLY A 324 -7.15 12.57 -16.23
CA GLY A 324 -7.23 13.88 -15.61
C GLY A 324 -5.95 14.71 -15.76
N VAL A 325 -4.78 14.10 -15.60
CA VAL A 325 -3.47 14.76 -15.79
C VAL A 325 -3.26 15.15 -17.25
N VAL A 326 -3.57 14.27 -18.19
CA VAL A 326 -3.50 14.57 -19.64
C VAL A 326 -4.46 15.68 -20.01
N TRP A 327 -5.70 15.67 -19.49
CA TRP A 327 -6.69 16.70 -19.73
C TRP A 327 -6.25 18.08 -19.22
N GLN A 328 -5.67 18.15 -18.01
CA GLN A 328 -5.14 19.41 -17.46
C GLN A 328 -3.94 19.93 -18.26
N ALA A 329 -3.05 19.04 -18.69
CA ALA A 329 -1.91 19.43 -19.54
C ALA A 329 -2.34 19.97 -20.91
N VAL A 330 -3.43 19.44 -21.47
CA VAL A 330 -3.99 19.91 -22.76
C VAL A 330 -4.70 21.26 -22.61
N GLN A 331 -5.35 21.52 -21.47
CA GLN A 331 -6.01 22.81 -21.21
C GLN A 331 -5.06 23.94 -20.79
N GLY A 332 -3.88 23.58 -20.25
CA GLY A 332 -2.85 24.56 -19.84
C GLY A 332 -1.96 25.07 -20.98
N LYS A 333 -2.28 24.74 -22.22
CA LYS A 333 -1.72 25.31 -23.45
C LYS A 333 -2.74 26.23 -24.10
#